data_6f7d90db51ac204d7cc9fcc6435aa1e3
#
_entry.id   6f7d90db51ac204d7cc9fcc6435aa1e3
#
_cell.length_a   1.000
_cell.length_b   1.000
_cell.length_c   1.000
_cell.angle_alpha   90.00
_cell.angle_beta   90.00
_cell.angle_gamma   90.00
#
_symmetry.space_group_name_H-M   'P 1'
#
loop_
_entity.id
_entity.type
_entity.pdbx_description
1 polymer ?
#
loop_
_entity_poly.entity_id
_entity_poly.type
_entity_poly.pdbx_seq_one_letter_code
_entity_poly.pdbx_strand_id
1 'polypeptide(L)' 'MSAAEHITDKDIRFSELEEKCRACRGCSLAETRTNCVFGVGDRDARLMFVGEAPGEQEDLQGIPFVGRAGQLL' A
#
# COMPACT_ATOMS: atom_id res chain seq x y z
N MET A 1 23.82 15.93 -1.14
CA MET A 1 23.49 14.73 -1.94
C MET A 1 21.98 14.60 -2.01
N SER A 2 21.43 14.50 -3.19
CA SER A 2 19.99 14.38 -3.36
C SER A 2 19.53 12.94 -3.15
N ALA A 3 18.27 12.76 -2.74
CA ALA A 3 17.67 11.44 -2.59
C ALA A 3 17.69 10.65 -3.90
N ALA A 4 17.65 11.33 -5.05
CA ALA A 4 17.65 10.69 -6.35
C ALA A 4 18.93 9.90 -6.63
N GLU A 5 20.06 10.26 -6.01
CA GLU A 5 21.32 9.56 -6.19
C GLU A 5 21.34 8.17 -5.57
N HIS A 6 20.34 7.86 -4.73
CA HIS A 6 20.25 6.59 -4.00
C HIS A 6 19.05 5.75 -4.44
N ILE A 7 18.43 6.09 -5.56
CA ILE A 7 17.30 5.31 -6.07
C ILE A 7 17.83 3.96 -6.58
N THR A 8 17.25 2.88 -6.05
CA THR A 8 17.62 1.51 -6.41
C THR A 8 16.58 0.89 -7.32
N ASP A 9 16.91 -0.27 -7.92
CA ASP A 9 15.95 -1.06 -8.69
C ASP A 9 14.72 -1.42 -7.84
N LYS A 10 14.92 -1.69 -6.55
CA LYS A 10 13.82 -1.99 -5.63
C LYS A 10 12.87 -0.81 -5.53
N ASP A 11 13.39 0.40 -5.39
CA ASP A 11 12.56 1.61 -5.31
C ASP A 11 11.75 1.81 -6.57
N ILE A 12 12.35 1.59 -7.73
CA ILE A 12 11.67 1.69 -9.02
C ILE A 12 10.55 0.66 -9.11
N ARG A 13 10.82 -0.59 -8.73
CA ARG A 13 9.83 -1.66 -8.74
C ARG A 13 8.66 -1.39 -7.80
N PHE A 14 8.92 -0.86 -6.61
CA PHE A 14 7.86 -0.47 -5.69
C PHE A 14 6.98 0.63 -6.27
N SER A 15 7.59 1.64 -6.88
CA SER A 15 6.84 2.74 -7.51
C SER A 15 5.98 2.25 -8.66
N GLU A 16 6.51 1.39 -9.53
CA GLU A 16 5.77 0.81 -10.64
C GLU A 16 4.60 -0.05 -10.16
N LEU A 17 4.84 -0.87 -9.13
CA LEU A 17 3.80 -1.71 -8.56
C LEU A 17 2.71 -0.89 -7.91
N GLU A 18 3.07 0.17 -7.21
CA GLU A 18 2.10 1.08 -6.58
C GLU A 18 1.22 1.74 -7.64
N GLU A 19 1.80 2.21 -8.74
CA GLU A 19 1.03 2.79 -9.85
C GLU A 19 0.05 1.77 -10.43
N LYS A 20 0.50 0.54 -10.65
CA LYS A 20 -0.37 -0.52 -11.15
C LYS A 20 -1.52 -0.81 -10.19
N CYS A 21 -1.25 -0.84 -8.89
CA CYS A 21 -2.28 -1.07 -7.89
C CYS A 21 -3.30 0.05 -7.86
N ARG A 22 -2.87 1.30 -7.95
CA ARG A 22 -3.77 2.45 -7.95
C ARG A 22 -4.68 2.47 -9.18
N ALA A 23 -4.17 2.01 -10.31
CA ALA A 23 -4.91 1.95 -11.56
C ALA A 23 -5.69 0.64 -11.74
N CYS A 24 -5.50 -0.33 -10.86
CA CYS A 24 -6.06 -1.67 -11.01
C CYS A 24 -7.59 -1.67 -10.95
N ARG A 25 -8.20 -2.32 -11.95
CA ARG A 25 -9.63 -2.55 -12.00
C ARG A 25 -9.93 -4.01 -12.28
N GLY A 26 -9.06 -4.89 -11.77
CA GLY A 26 -9.11 -6.32 -12.04
C GLY A 26 -10.22 -7.08 -11.33
N CYS A 27 -10.90 -6.45 -10.36
CA CYS A 27 -12.02 -7.08 -9.66
C CYS A 27 -13.05 -6.04 -9.27
N SER A 28 -14.21 -6.49 -8.78
CA SER A 28 -15.33 -5.61 -8.43
C SER A 28 -15.00 -4.64 -7.29
N LEU A 29 -14.02 -4.93 -6.46
CA LEU A 29 -13.63 -4.03 -5.37
C LEU A 29 -13.14 -2.68 -5.89
N ALA A 30 -12.61 -2.63 -7.11
CA ALA A 30 -12.17 -1.39 -7.72
C ALA A 30 -13.32 -0.42 -7.96
N GLU A 31 -14.54 -0.91 -8.10
CA GLU A 31 -15.72 -0.09 -8.36
C GLU A 31 -16.23 0.63 -7.11
N THR A 32 -16.02 0.04 -5.94
CA THR A 32 -16.57 0.55 -4.69
C THR A 32 -15.52 1.17 -3.77
N ARG A 33 -14.23 0.90 -4.01
CA ARG A 33 -13.18 1.46 -3.16
C ARG A 33 -13.08 2.97 -3.31
N THR A 34 -12.75 3.64 -2.22
CA THR A 34 -12.45 5.07 -2.22
C THR A 34 -10.98 5.29 -2.56
N ASN A 35 -10.10 4.49 -1.98
CA ASN A 35 -8.66 4.58 -2.19
C ASN A 35 -8.05 3.21 -2.45
N CYS A 36 -6.90 3.20 -3.11
CA CYS A 36 -6.02 2.04 -3.11
C CYS A 36 -5.22 2.05 -1.81
N VAL A 37 -5.18 0.91 -1.12
CA VAL A 37 -4.39 0.75 0.10
C VAL A 37 -3.20 -0.14 -0.26
N PHE A 38 -2.13 0.48 -0.75
CA PHE A 38 -0.96 -0.26 -1.20
C PHE A 38 -0.12 -0.76 -0.04
N GLY A 39 0.27 0.14 0.84
CA GLY A 39 1.11 -0.21 1.98
C GLY A 39 1.89 0.98 2.49
N VAL A 40 2.45 0.84 3.68
CA VAL A 40 3.32 1.85 4.29
C VAL A 40 4.44 1.14 5.04
N GLY A 41 5.53 1.84 5.24
CA GLY A 41 6.63 1.36 6.07
C GLY A 41 7.95 1.26 5.31
N ASP A 42 8.90 0.63 5.98
CA ASP A 42 10.23 0.42 5.45
C ASP A 42 10.23 -0.68 4.39
N ARG A 43 10.67 -0.33 3.19
CA ARG A 43 10.75 -1.29 2.07
C ARG A 43 11.85 -2.33 2.25
N ASP A 44 12.74 -2.14 3.22
CA ASP A 44 13.80 -3.08 3.56
C ASP A 44 13.53 -3.80 4.88
N ALA A 45 12.29 -3.74 5.37
CA ALA A 45 11.91 -4.36 6.63
C ALA A 45 12.11 -5.88 6.60
N ARG A 46 12.51 -6.42 7.74
CA ARG A 46 12.70 -7.87 7.91
C ARG A 46 11.39 -8.59 8.25
N LEU A 47 10.36 -7.83 8.61
CA LEU A 47 9.04 -8.34 8.93
C LEU A 47 8.00 -7.53 8.18
N MET A 48 7.05 -8.23 7.57
CA MET A 48 5.96 -7.59 6.82
C MET A 48 4.63 -8.16 7.29
N PHE A 49 3.66 -7.27 7.54
CA PHE A 49 2.28 -7.67 7.80
C PHE A 49 1.48 -7.54 6.52
N VAL A 50 0.79 -8.61 6.14
CA VAL A 50 -0.04 -8.64 4.94
C VAL A 50 -1.48 -8.94 5.35
N GLY A 51 -2.37 -8.00 5.08
CA GLY A 51 -3.79 -8.16 5.36
C GLY A 51 -4.52 -8.76 4.16
N GLU A 52 -5.70 -9.30 4.42
CA GLU A 52 -6.53 -9.93 3.39
C GLU A 52 -7.14 -8.88 2.46
N ALA A 53 -7.71 -7.82 3.03
CA ALA A 53 -8.32 -6.74 2.27
C ALA A 53 -8.49 -5.51 3.17
N PRO A 54 -8.54 -4.30 2.58
CA PRO A 54 -8.81 -3.09 3.36
C PRO A 54 -10.22 -3.10 3.93
N GLY A 55 -10.34 -2.69 5.19
CA GLY A 55 -11.63 -2.39 5.79
C GLY A 55 -12.06 -0.97 5.46
N GLU A 56 -13.17 -0.52 6.09
CA GLU A 56 -13.73 0.80 5.82
C GLU A 56 -12.75 1.93 6.11
N GLN A 57 -12.10 1.89 7.27
CA GLN A 57 -11.17 2.95 7.65
C GLN A 57 -9.92 2.96 6.78
N GLU A 58 -9.40 1.79 6.42
CA GLU A 58 -8.28 1.69 5.50
C GLU A 58 -8.63 2.28 4.14
N ASP A 59 -9.81 1.97 3.63
CA ASP A 59 -10.27 2.48 2.34
C ASP A 59 -10.44 4.00 2.36
N LEU A 60 -10.98 4.54 3.45
CA LEU A 60 -11.17 5.99 3.58
C LEU A 60 -9.85 6.75 3.68
N GLN A 61 -8.87 6.20 4.37
CA GLN A 61 -7.59 6.86 4.62
C GLN A 61 -6.49 6.50 3.64
N GLY A 62 -6.62 5.36 2.94
CA GLY A 62 -5.60 4.87 2.04
C GLY A 62 -4.39 4.26 2.76
N ILE A 63 -4.53 3.94 4.03
CA ILE A 63 -3.46 3.45 4.90
C ILE A 63 -3.85 2.09 5.48
N PRO A 64 -2.96 1.08 5.46
CA PRO A 64 -3.29 -0.22 6.02
C PRO A 64 -3.34 -0.21 7.55
N PHE A 65 -4.12 -1.12 8.12
CA PHE A 65 -4.15 -1.42 9.56
C PHE A 65 -4.47 -0.21 10.45
N VAL A 66 -5.37 0.67 10.00
CA VAL A 66 -5.81 1.83 10.80
C VAL A 66 -7.16 1.61 11.46
N GLY A 67 -7.89 0.57 11.07
CA GLY A 67 -9.18 0.25 11.65
C GLY A 67 -9.05 -0.51 12.97
N ARG A 68 -10.19 -0.99 13.47
CA ARG A 68 -10.28 -1.65 14.78
C ARG A 68 -9.30 -2.83 14.92
N ALA A 69 -9.27 -3.71 13.93
CA ALA A 69 -8.38 -4.87 13.96
C ALA A 69 -6.92 -4.46 13.87
N GLY A 70 -6.62 -3.46 13.06
CA GLY A 70 -5.25 -2.98 12.86
C GLY A 70 -4.66 -2.37 14.12
N GLN A 71 -5.49 -1.78 14.98
CA GLN A 71 -5.01 -1.18 16.23
C GLN A 71 -4.52 -2.21 17.24
N LEU A 72 -4.79 -3.49 17.01
CA LEU A 72 -4.29 -4.56 17.86
C LEU A 72 -2.86 -5.00 17.51
N LEU A 73 -2.33 -4.52 16.40
CA LEU A 73 -0.99 -4.88 15.96
C LEU A 73 0.12 -4.14 16.74
#